data_2d38f4fa2ae173ca46d1d6af0ae59503
#
_entry.id   2d38f4fa2ae173ca46d1d6af0ae59503
#
_cell.length_a   1.000
_cell.length_b   1.000
_cell.length_c   1.000
_cell.angle_alpha   90.00
_cell.angle_beta   90.00
_cell.angle_gamma   90.00
#
_symmetry.space_group_name_H-M   'P 1'
#
loop_
_entity.id
_entity.type
_entity.pdbx_description
1 polymer ?
#
loop_
_entity_poly.entity_id
_entity_poly.type
_entity_poly.pdbx_seq_one_letter_code
_entity_poly.pdbx_strand_id
1 'polypeptide(L)'
;MHLAFESAYSENESKNKLSRQVSKSLTKLYHKILKDASQFPELSIEQQHRTRKRVKQLRYCIDFTAGLYPEKQVQQFLDKLQPIQEYLGFYNDLFVAEQIFQQQVSEKPEFLFALGWVKAQQPHVTKKADKKLQVLSHKDIFWA
;
A
#
# COMPACT_ATOMS: atom_id res chain seq x y z
N MET A 1 25.91 39.35 3.74
CA MET A 1 24.58 39.36 3.08
C MET A 1 24.51 38.45 1.88
N HIS A 2 25.50 38.45 0.98
CA HIS A 2 25.49 37.56 -0.21
C HIS A 2 25.50 36.07 0.12
N LEU A 3 26.30 35.62 1.10
CA LEU A 3 26.43 34.21 1.46
C LEU A 3 25.14 33.59 2.00
N ALA A 4 24.34 34.32 2.77
CA ALA A 4 23.06 33.83 3.29
C ALA A 4 22.02 33.68 2.18
N PHE A 5 22.02 34.57 1.19
CA PHE A 5 21.09 34.55 0.05
C PHE A 5 21.42 33.38 -0.91
N GLU A 6 22.71 33.17 -1.20
CA GLU A 6 23.17 32.07 -2.03
C GLU A 6 22.88 30.71 -1.37
N SER A 7 23.08 30.61 -0.05
CA SER A 7 22.74 29.39 0.71
C SER A 7 21.25 29.08 0.65
N ALA A 8 20.39 30.08 0.88
CA ALA A 8 18.95 29.90 0.82
C ALA A 8 18.45 29.54 -0.60
N TYR A 9 19.06 30.14 -1.63
CA TYR A 9 18.75 29.82 -3.02
C TYR A 9 19.17 28.38 -3.38
N SER A 10 20.36 27.96 -2.98
CA SER A 10 20.86 26.60 -3.20
C SER A 10 20.01 25.55 -2.47
N GLU A 11 19.60 25.82 -1.23
CA GLU A 11 18.71 24.93 -0.48
C GLU A 11 17.35 24.78 -1.15
N ASN A 12 16.79 25.86 -1.64
CA ASN A 12 15.50 25.85 -2.33
C ASN A 12 15.57 25.07 -3.65
N GLU A 13 16.63 25.26 -4.41
CA GLU A 13 16.89 24.52 -5.65
C GLU A 13 17.05 23.02 -5.39
N SER A 14 17.81 22.65 -4.36
CA SER A 14 17.99 21.26 -3.94
C SER A 14 16.69 20.63 -3.49
N LYS A 15 15.86 21.37 -2.73
CA LYS A 15 14.54 20.92 -2.30
C LYS A 15 13.60 20.68 -3.48
N ASN A 16 13.60 21.57 -4.47
CA ASN A 16 12.79 21.44 -5.67
C ASN A 16 13.21 20.22 -6.50
N LYS A 17 14.51 19.98 -6.65
CA LYS A 17 15.05 18.81 -7.33
C LYS A 17 14.66 17.52 -6.62
N LEU A 18 14.78 17.46 -5.30
CA LEU A 18 14.39 16.33 -4.48
C LEU A 18 12.89 16.06 -4.62
N SER A 19 12.06 17.10 -4.54
CA SER A 19 10.60 16.99 -4.70
C SER A 19 10.23 16.37 -6.05
N ARG A 20 10.88 16.78 -7.15
CA ARG A 20 10.64 16.21 -8.48
C ARG A 20 11.00 14.72 -8.54
N GLN A 21 12.14 14.33 -7.96
CA GLN A 21 12.57 12.93 -7.94
C GLN A 21 11.62 12.07 -7.09
N VAL A 22 11.21 12.56 -5.94
CA VAL A 22 10.25 11.89 -5.07
C VAL A 22 8.90 11.74 -5.77
N SER A 23 8.38 12.81 -6.38
CA SER A 23 7.12 12.78 -7.12
C SER A 23 7.13 11.75 -8.24
N LYS A 24 8.24 11.68 -8.98
CA LYS A 24 8.41 10.68 -10.05
C LYS A 24 8.39 9.24 -9.52
N SER A 25 9.05 9.00 -8.40
CA SER A 25 9.07 7.68 -7.76
C SER A 25 7.71 7.29 -7.21
N LEU A 26 6.99 8.22 -6.57
CA LEU A 26 5.65 8.01 -6.07
C LEU A 26 4.67 7.68 -7.21
N THR A 27 4.75 8.41 -8.31
CA THR A 27 3.92 8.16 -9.50
C THR A 27 4.16 6.77 -10.06
N LYS A 28 5.42 6.36 -10.18
CA LYS A 28 5.77 5.03 -10.67
C LYS A 28 5.21 3.91 -9.77
N LEU A 29 5.36 4.06 -8.46
CA LEU A 29 4.84 3.10 -7.49
C LEU A 29 3.31 3.06 -7.52
N TYR A 30 2.67 4.23 -7.55
CA TYR A 30 1.21 4.33 -7.57
C TYR A 30 0.60 3.73 -8.85
N HIS A 31 1.21 3.95 -10.01
CA HIS A 31 0.76 3.32 -11.25
C HIS A 31 0.81 1.79 -11.19
N LYS A 32 1.82 1.23 -10.53
CA LYS A 32 1.89 -0.23 -10.30
C LYS A 32 0.75 -0.71 -9.41
N ILE A 33 0.43 0.04 -8.35
CA ILE A 33 -0.71 -0.27 -7.47
C ILE A 33 -2.03 -0.21 -8.22
N LEU A 34 -2.25 0.83 -9.02
CA LEU A 34 -3.47 0.96 -9.82
C LEU A 34 -3.61 -0.16 -10.85
N LYS A 35 -2.51 -0.58 -11.46
CA LYS A 35 -2.50 -1.72 -12.38
C LYS A 35 -2.88 -3.01 -11.65
N ASP A 36 -2.29 -3.27 -10.48
CA ASP A 36 -2.63 -4.43 -9.67
C ASP A 36 -4.11 -4.38 -9.25
N ALA A 37 -4.60 -3.20 -8.83
CA ALA A 37 -5.99 -3.01 -8.43
C ALA A 37 -6.97 -3.30 -9.56
N SER A 38 -6.64 -2.96 -10.80
CA SER A 38 -7.52 -3.17 -11.96
C SER A 38 -7.79 -4.65 -12.26
N GLN A 39 -6.97 -5.55 -11.75
CA GLN A 39 -7.05 -6.99 -12.01
C GLN A 39 -6.84 -7.84 -10.75
N PHE A 40 -7.10 -7.27 -9.57
CA PHE A 40 -6.74 -7.88 -8.29
C PHE A 40 -7.27 -9.31 -8.10
N PRO A 41 -8.55 -9.63 -8.40
CA PRO A 41 -9.07 -10.99 -8.22
C PRO A 41 -8.38 -12.04 -9.11
N GLU A 42 -7.86 -11.63 -10.27
CA GLU A 42 -7.17 -12.52 -11.22
C GLU A 42 -5.69 -12.70 -10.90
N LEU A 43 -5.14 -11.90 -9.98
CA LEU A 43 -3.74 -12.03 -9.57
C LEU A 43 -3.53 -13.32 -8.78
N SER A 44 -2.33 -13.91 -8.91
CA SER A 44 -1.91 -14.99 -8.02
C SER A 44 -1.84 -14.50 -6.57
N ILE A 45 -1.88 -15.42 -5.61
CA ILE A 45 -1.73 -15.10 -4.19
C ILE A 45 -0.44 -14.31 -3.95
N GLU A 46 0.66 -14.74 -4.58
CA GLU A 46 1.95 -14.07 -4.48
C GLU A 46 1.90 -12.62 -5.00
N GLN A 47 1.22 -12.40 -6.14
CA GLN A 47 1.03 -11.06 -6.70
C GLN A 47 0.13 -10.19 -5.82
N GLN A 48 -0.90 -10.77 -5.22
CA GLN A 48 -1.76 -10.06 -4.26
C GLN A 48 -0.99 -9.63 -3.01
N HIS A 49 -0.10 -10.47 -2.49
CA HIS A 49 0.81 -10.08 -1.41
C HIS A 49 1.77 -8.96 -1.81
N ARG A 50 2.23 -8.98 -3.05
CA ARG A 50 3.05 -7.89 -3.59
C ARG A 50 2.29 -6.56 -3.66
N THR A 51 1.03 -6.61 -4.02
CA THR A 51 0.15 -5.41 -3.99
C THR A 51 0.07 -4.82 -2.58
N ARG A 52 -0.12 -5.66 -1.57
CA ARG A 52 -0.10 -5.23 -0.17
C ARG A 52 1.21 -4.54 0.20
N LYS A 53 2.34 -5.13 -0.17
CA LYS A 53 3.66 -4.54 0.09
C LYS A 53 3.82 -3.18 -0.59
N ARG A 54 3.34 -3.04 -1.81
CA ARG A 54 3.38 -1.78 -2.57
C ARG A 54 2.54 -0.69 -1.91
N VAL A 55 1.34 -1.02 -1.45
CA VAL A 55 0.48 -0.07 -0.70
C VAL A 55 1.18 0.40 0.57
N LYS A 56 1.78 -0.51 1.30
CA LYS A 56 2.56 -0.21 2.51
C LYS A 56 3.76 0.68 2.20
N GLN A 57 4.51 0.38 1.14
CA GLN A 57 5.63 1.20 0.70
C GLN A 57 5.19 2.62 0.31
N LEU A 58 4.09 2.74 -0.42
CA LEU A 58 3.55 4.04 -0.80
C LEU A 58 3.22 4.89 0.43
N ARG A 59 2.55 4.30 1.40
CA ARG A 59 2.23 5.01 2.65
C ARG A 59 3.47 5.50 3.36
N TYR A 60 4.48 4.64 3.54
CA TYR A 60 5.72 5.03 4.21
C TYR A 60 6.48 6.10 3.43
N CYS A 61 6.55 6.01 2.11
CA CYS A 61 7.19 7.03 1.29
C CYS A 61 6.49 8.39 1.42
N ILE A 62 5.17 8.41 1.44
CA ILE A 62 4.39 9.63 1.61
C ILE A 62 4.58 10.20 3.02
N ASP A 63 4.49 9.38 4.06
CA ASP A 63 4.75 9.79 5.44
C ASP A 63 6.14 10.41 5.59
N PHE A 64 7.15 9.75 5.05
CA PHE A 64 8.53 10.17 5.16
C PHE A 64 8.81 11.47 4.41
N THR A 65 8.14 11.70 3.29
CA THR A 65 8.33 12.87 2.42
C THR A 65 7.22 13.92 2.56
N ALA A 66 6.37 13.78 3.57
CA ALA A 66 5.20 14.64 3.78
C ALA A 66 5.56 16.13 3.83
N GLY A 67 6.73 16.49 4.39
CA GLY A 67 7.19 17.88 4.47
C GLY A 67 7.45 18.56 3.12
N LEU A 68 7.47 17.82 2.01
CA LEU A 68 7.67 18.36 0.66
C LEU A 68 6.35 18.80 0.00
N TYR A 69 5.20 18.48 0.60
CA TYR A 69 3.88 18.66 0.00
C TYR A 69 2.91 19.36 0.96
N PRO A 70 1.80 19.93 0.43
CA PRO A 70 0.78 20.53 1.28
C PRO A 70 0.17 19.52 2.26
N GLU A 71 0.17 19.84 3.53
CA GLU A 71 -0.25 18.96 4.63
C GLU A 71 -1.67 18.40 4.44
N LYS A 72 -2.61 19.25 4.03
CA LYS A 72 -4.01 18.83 3.83
C LYS A 72 -4.14 17.75 2.77
N GLN A 73 -3.44 17.88 1.66
CA GLN A 73 -3.47 16.90 0.57
C GLN A 73 -2.83 15.58 0.98
N VAL A 74 -1.70 15.63 1.69
CA VAL A 74 -1.05 14.46 2.26
C VAL A 74 -2.00 13.71 3.17
N GLN A 75 -2.63 14.41 4.11
CA GLN A 75 -3.52 13.80 5.08
C GLN A 75 -4.75 13.17 4.43
N GLN A 76 -5.37 13.85 3.46
CA GLN A 76 -6.50 13.30 2.72
C GLN A 76 -6.16 12.01 1.99
N PHE A 77 -4.98 11.94 1.40
CA PHE A 77 -4.52 10.74 0.72
C PHE A 77 -4.24 9.61 1.71
N LEU A 78 -3.55 9.88 2.80
CA LEU A 78 -3.24 8.89 3.83
C LEU A 78 -4.51 8.35 4.50
N ASP A 79 -5.50 9.19 4.75
CA ASP A 79 -6.80 8.78 5.30
C ASP A 79 -7.55 7.84 4.34
N LYS A 80 -7.40 8.05 3.04
CA LYS A 80 -7.97 7.18 2.01
C LYS A 80 -7.24 5.85 1.92
N LEU A 81 -5.92 5.87 2.08
CA LEU A 81 -5.08 4.69 1.94
C LEU A 81 -5.12 3.77 3.16
N GLN A 82 -5.31 4.32 4.36
CA GLN A 82 -5.24 3.57 5.62
C GLN A 82 -6.23 2.40 5.70
N PRO A 83 -7.53 2.54 5.39
CA PRO A 83 -8.46 1.42 5.42
C PRO A 83 -8.09 0.31 4.44
N ILE A 84 -7.54 0.68 3.29
CA ILE A 84 -7.07 -0.26 2.28
C ILE A 84 -5.90 -1.07 2.83
N GLN A 85 -4.92 -0.39 3.42
CA GLN A 85 -3.75 -1.03 4.01
C GLN A 85 -4.13 -1.98 5.15
N GLU A 86 -5.01 -1.56 6.04
CA GLU A 86 -5.48 -2.38 7.15
C GLU A 86 -6.19 -3.64 6.65
N TYR A 87 -7.03 -3.51 5.66
CA TYR A 87 -7.77 -4.64 5.11
C TYR A 87 -6.87 -5.62 4.36
N LEU A 88 -5.91 -5.12 3.58
CA LEU A 88 -4.90 -5.97 2.94
C LEU A 88 -4.02 -6.69 3.97
N GLY A 89 -3.77 -6.06 5.11
CA GLY A 89 -3.11 -6.70 6.26
C GLY A 89 -3.92 -7.87 6.80
N PHE A 90 -5.19 -7.67 7.05
CA PHE A 90 -6.12 -8.73 7.47
C PHE A 90 -6.21 -9.86 6.45
N TYR A 91 -6.32 -9.53 5.17
CA TYR A 91 -6.27 -10.47 4.07
C TYR A 91 -5.02 -11.34 4.11
N ASN A 92 -3.85 -10.71 4.28
CA ASN A 92 -2.58 -11.43 4.41
C ASN A 92 -2.56 -12.35 5.63
N ASP A 93 -3.10 -11.92 6.76
CA ASP A 93 -3.13 -12.71 8.00
C ASP A 93 -3.95 -13.99 7.84
N LEU A 94 -5.00 -13.99 7.04
CA LEU A 94 -5.77 -15.18 6.72
C LEU A 94 -4.92 -16.24 5.98
N PHE A 95 -4.07 -15.81 5.04
CA PHE A 95 -3.18 -16.73 4.34
C PHE A 95 -2.06 -17.27 5.24
N VAL A 96 -1.54 -16.43 6.14
CA VAL A 96 -0.57 -16.86 7.15
C VAL A 96 -1.19 -17.88 8.10
N ALA A 97 -2.41 -17.63 8.57
CA ALA A 97 -3.16 -18.54 9.43
C ALA A 97 -3.40 -19.91 8.72
N GLU A 98 -3.75 -19.87 7.44
CA GLU A 98 -3.91 -21.08 6.63
C GLU A 98 -2.63 -21.93 6.64
N GLN A 99 -1.49 -21.31 6.40
CA GLN A 99 -0.19 -22.01 6.39
C GLN A 99 0.13 -22.62 7.76
N ILE A 100 -0.11 -21.89 8.84
CA ILE A 100 0.11 -22.35 10.21
C ILE A 100 -0.78 -23.56 10.51
N PHE A 101 -2.09 -23.45 10.22
CA PHE A 101 -3.05 -24.52 10.48
C PHE A 101 -2.77 -25.74 9.60
N GLN A 102 -2.35 -25.55 8.36
CA GLN A 102 -1.98 -26.62 7.46
C GLN A 102 -0.82 -27.47 8.02
N GLN A 103 0.15 -26.82 8.66
CA GLN A 103 1.28 -27.50 9.29
C GLN A 103 0.89 -28.28 10.55
N GLN A 104 -0.15 -27.85 11.26
CA GLN A 104 -0.59 -28.43 12.53
C GLN A 104 -1.59 -29.58 12.36
N VAL A 105 -2.26 -29.69 11.23
CA VAL A 105 -3.34 -30.66 10.99
C VAL A 105 -2.90 -32.12 11.21
N SER A 106 -1.66 -32.48 10.83
CA SER A 106 -1.14 -33.84 10.98
C SER A 106 -0.96 -34.26 12.45
N GLU A 107 -0.65 -33.32 13.34
CA GLU A 107 -0.43 -33.56 14.77
C GLU A 107 -1.69 -33.36 15.60
N LYS A 108 -2.53 -32.40 15.20
CA LYS A 108 -3.73 -31.99 15.92
C LYS A 108 -4.92 -31.89 14.96
N PRO A 109 -5.74 -32.95 14.85
CA PRO A 109 -6.87 -33.02 13.90
C PRO A 109 -7.90 -31.89 14.08
N GLU A 110 -8.01 -31.30 15.29
CA GLU A 110 -8.90 -30.16 15.55
C GLU A 110 -8.57 -28.93 14.70
N PHE A 111 -7.34 -28.79 14.22
CA PHE A 111 -6.96 -27.73 13.30
C PHE A 111 -7.57 -27.88 11.89
N LEU A 112 -8.08 -29.07 11.56
CA LEU A 112 -8.79 -29.26 10.29
C LEU A 112 -10.03 -28.38 10.19
N PHE A 113 -10.77 -28.24 11.28
CA PHE A 113 -11.93 -27.35 11.36
C PHE A 113 -11.52 -25.87 11.16
N ALA A 114 -10.48 -25.44 11.89
CA ALA A 114 -9.95 -24.08 11.77
C ALA A 114 -9.45 -23.78 10.34
N LEU A 115 -8.76 -24.73 9.73
CA LEU A 115 -8.28 -24.63 8.35
C LEU A 115 -9.43 -24.49 7.35
N GLY A 116 -10.48 -25.29 7.50
CA GLY A 116 -11.69 -25.22 6.66
C GLY A 116 -12.40 -23.87 6.79
N TRP A 117 -12.49 -23.34 7.99
CA TRP A 117 -13.08 -22.03 8.25
C TRP A 117 -12.27 -20.91 7.56
N VAL A 118 -10.95 -20.93 7.71
CA VAL A 118 -10.06 -19.93 7.07
C VAL A 118 -10.18 -19.99 5.56
N LYS A 119 -10.14 -21.18 4.97
CA LYS A 119 -10.30 -21.36 3.51
C LYS A 119 -11.65 -20.87 3.00
N ALA A 120 -12.71 -21.08 3.76
CA ALA A 120 -14.05 -20.61 3.41
C ALA A 120 -14.15 -19.06 3.40
N GLN A 121 -13.34 -18.37 4.20
CA GLN A 121 -13.32 -16.91 4.25
C GLN A 121 -12.59 -16.28 3.06
N GLN A 122 -11.63 -16.97 2.46
CA GLN A 122 -10.72 -16.40 1.46
C GLN A 122 -11.42 -15.77 0.24
N PRO A 123 -12.40 -16.42 -0.41
CA PRO A 123 -13.07 -15.80 -1.55
C PRO A 123 -13.81 -14.51 -1.20
N HIS A 124 -14.45 -14.48 -0.04
CA HIS A 124 -15.18 -13.33 0.46
C HIS A 124 -14.22 -12.15 0.78
N VAL A 125 -13.11 -12.45 1.43
CA VAL A 125 -12.09 -11.45 1.80
C VAL A 125 -11.39 -10.91 0.55
N THR A 126 -11.09 -11.77 -0.43
CA THR A 126 -10.51 -11.35 -1.71
C THR A 126 -11.44 -10.37 -2.45
N LYS A 127 -12.72 -10.69 -2.53
CA LYS A 127 -13.74 -9.84 -3.16
C LYS A 127 -13.83 -8.48 -2.46
N LYS A 128 -13.80 -8.46 -1.14
CA LYS A 128 -13.87 -7.25 -0.35
C LYS A 128 -12.60 -6.41 -0.45
N ALA A 129 -11.43 -7.05 -0.51
CA ALA A 129 -10.16 -6.39 -0.77
C ALA A 129 -10.14 -5.70 -2.13
N ASP A 130 -10.61 -6.39 -3.17
CA ASP A 130 -10.77 -5.84 -4.51
C ASP A 130 -11.65 -4.59 -4.49
N LYS A 131 -12.82 -4.67 -3.86
CA LYS A 131 -13.76 -3.54 -3.73
C LYS A 131 -13.10 -2.33 -3.05
N LYS A 132 -12.31 -2.56 -2.01
CA LYS A 132 -11.59 -1.48 -1.31
C LYS A 132 -10.52 -0.83 -2.19
N LEU A 133 -9.81 -1.62 -3.00
CA LEU A 133 -8.79 -1.11 -3.92
C LEU A 133 -9.40 -0.24 -5.04
N GLN A 134 -10.65 -0.49 -5.44
CA GLN A 134 -11.30 0.24 -6.51
C GLN A 134 -11.58 1.72 -6.19
N VAL A 135 -11.45 2.14 -4.94
CA VAL A 135 -11.57 3.57 -4.58
C VAL A 135 -10.35 4.39 -5.01
N LEU A 136 -9.22 3.72 -5.29
CA LEU A 136 -8.01 4.39 -5.76
C LEU A 136 -8.13 4.79 -7.23
N SER A 137 -7.66 5.98 -7.58
CA SER A 137 -7.73 6.51 -8.93
C SER A 137 -6.55 7.42 -9.23
N HIS A 138 -6.27 7.66 -10.52
CA HIS A 138 -5.25 8.62 -10.96
C HIS A 138 -5.52 10.05 -10.47
N LYS A 139 -6.78 10.38 -10.17
CA LYS A 139 -7.18 11.68 -9.63
C LYS A 139 -6.66 11.94 -8.23
N ASP A 140 -6.24 10.90 -7.50
CA ASP A 140 -5.72 11.04 -6.14
C ASP A 140 -4.30 11.60 -6.10
N ILE A 141 -3.59 11.60 -7.22
CA ILE A 141 -2.21 12.08 -7.31
C ILE A 141 -2.15 13.56 -6.98
N PHE A 142 -1.58 13.90 -5.83
CA PHE A 142 -1.38 15.28 -5.37
C PHE A 142 0.07 15.76 -5.50
N TRP A 143 0.99 14.84 -5.72
CA TRP A 143 2.44 15.10 -5.74
C TRP A 143 2.99 15.41 -7.12
N ALA A 144 2.15 15.45 -8.13
CA ALA A 144 2.57 15.72 -9.51
C ALA A 144 2.91 17.19 -9.76
#